data_81465ed59e71e0b54d5e86491e7e94e2
#
_entry.id   81465ed59e71e0b54d5e86491e7e94e2
#
_cell.length_a   1.000
_cell.length_b   1.000
_cell.length_c   1.000
_cell.angle_alpha   90.00
_cell.angle_beta   90.00
_cell.angle_gamma   90.00
#
_symmetry.space_group_name_H-M   'P 1'
#
loop_
_entity.id
_entity.type
_entity.pdbx_description
1 polymer ?
#
loop_
_entity_poly.entity_id
_entity_poly.type
_entity_poly.pdbx_seq_one_letter_code
_entity_poly.pdbx_strand_id
1 'polypeptide(L)'
;VKQGEDVYSSQAIGKVAYTKPAAGKKVDKGATITIYPSKGEETKYVKVPNLLGMTRSQAKSALEKAGLKYGSETKSYSSTQKNRVCVQSVSSGNEVEEGSTVDVTLSLGPEKTYTYEGSVTIANPFEYETDSGIIKVILKQDGNTTTVREEQKTYYDFPWTLDGIKGSSANQGEITVYRDGQQVATYNVTFKRVSD
;
A
#
# COMPACT_ATOMS: atom_id res chain seq x y z
N VAL A 1 48.90 -33.91 -20.49
CA VAL A 1 48.01 -32.88 -20.03
C VAL A 1 47.40 -33.37 -18.72
N LYS A 2 47.24 -32.46 -17.71
CA LYS A 2 46.58 -32.74 -16.43
C LYS A 2 45.48 -31.69 -16.23
N GLN A 3 44.37 -32.07 -15.63
CA GLN A 3 43.33 -31.14 -15.20
C GLN A 3 43.60 -30.71 -13.76
N GLY A 4 43.57 -29.40 -13.53
CA GLY A 4 43.58 -28.76 -12.22
C GLY A 4 42.16 -28.52 -11.73
N GLU A 5 42.04 -27.81 -10.60
CA GLU A 5 40.75 -27.42 -10.04
C GLU A 5 40.05 -26.36 -10.92
N ASP A 6 38.73 -26.38 -10.92
CA ASP A 6 37.92 -25.35 -11.57
C ASP A 6 38.09 -24.02 -10.86
N VAL A 7 38.22 -22.92 -11.62
CA VAL A 7 38.47 -21.59 -11.07
C VAL A 7 37.46 -20.58 -11.62
N TYR A 8 37.19 -19.54 -10.84
CA TYR A 8 36.41 -18.40 -11.34
C TYR A 8 37.20 -17.66 -12.42
N SER A 9 36.55 -17.31 -13.50
CA SER A 9 37.14 -16.50 -14.56
C SER A 9 36.05 -15.91 -15.48
N SER A 10 36.42 -14.94 -16.31
CA SER A 10 35.51 -14.37 -17.32
C SER A 10 35.21 -15.32 -18.51
N GLN A 11 35.82 -16.50 -18.54
CA GLN A 11 35.52 -17.52 -19.56
C GLN A 11 34.21 -18.24 -19.22
N ALA A 12 33.51 -18.70 -20.26
CA ALA A 12 32.30 -19.51 -20.05
C ALA A 12 32.65 -20.80 -19.29
N ILE A 13 31.69 -21.31 -18.53
CA ILE A 13 31.80 -22.54 -17.73
C ILE A 13 32.31 -23.70 -18.61
N GLY A 14 33.30 -24.42 -18.11
CA GLY A 14 33.93 -25.55 -18.79
C GLY A 14 34.97 -25.19 -19.87
N LYS A 15 35.15 -23.88 -20.16
CA LYS A 15 36.27 -23.44 -21.01
C LYS A 15 37.54 -23.33 -20.19
N VAL A 16 38.68 -23.37 -20.85
CA VAL A 16 39.98 -23.19 -20.18
C VAL A 16 40.13 -21.75 -19.72
N ALA A 17 40.22 -21.55 -18.41
CA ALA A 17 40.50 -20.24 -17.82
C ALA A 17 41.97 -19.87 -18.03
N TYR A 18 42.86 -20.74 -17.66
CA TYR A 18 44.31 -20.60 -17.90
C TYR A 18 45.00 -21.96 -17.84
N THR A 19 46.28 -21.96 -18.18
CA THR A 19 47.15 -23.15 -18.10
C THR A 19 48.40 -22.87 -17.26
N LYS A 20 48.98 -23.93 -16.69
CA LYS A 20 50.33 -23.88 -16.10
C LYS A 20 51.21 -24.92 -16.75
N PRO A 21 52.33 -24.56 -17.33
CA PRO A 21 52.80 -23.21 -17.63
C PRO A 21 51.83 -22.39 -18.49
N ALA A 22 51.91 -21.04 -18.37
CA ALA A 22 51.02 -20.13 -19.13
C ALA A 22 51.26 -20.26 -20.64
N ALA A 23 50.23 -19.96 -21.42
CA ALA A 23 50.31 -19.94 -22.88
C ALA A 23 51.50 -19.08 -23.38
N GLY A 24 52.22 -19.53 -24.40
CA GLY A 24 53.38 -18.86 -24.97
C GLY A 24 54.69 -19.10 -24.22
N LYS A 25 54.69 -19.79 -23.06
CA LYS A 25 55.95 -20.18 -22.40
C LYS A 25 56.60 -21.38 -23.08
N LYS A 26 57.89 -21.32 -23.28
CA LYS A 26 58.70 -22.48 -23.77
C LYS A 26 58.80 -23.48 -22.62
N VAL A 27 58.57 -24.76 -23.00
CA VAL A 27 58.65 -25.90 -22.08
C VAL A 27 59.42 -27.01 -22.75
N ASP A 28 60.02 -27.92 -21.98
CA ASP A 28 60.73 -29.07 -22.49
C ASP A 28 59.76 -30.08 -23.12
N LYS A 29 60.27 -30.89 -24.07
CA LYS A 29 59.46 -31.98 -24.67
C LYS A 29 59.07 -32.98 -23.59
N GLY A 30 57.78 -33.23 -23.47
CA GLY A 30 57.22 -34.13 -22.45
C GLY A 30 56.79 -33.44 -21.16
N ALA A 31 56.94 -32.12 -21.05
CA ALA A 31 56.44 -31.35 -19.88
C ALA A 31 54.94 -31.52 -19.70
N THR A 32 54.50 -31.57 -18.47
CA THR A 32 53.09 -31.63 -18.11
C THR A 32 52.47 -30.24 -18.14
N ILE A 33 51.41 -30.06 -18.91
CA ILE A 33 50.57 -28.87 -18.93
C ILE A 33 49.33 -29.14 -18.09
N THR A 34 49.10 -28.30 -17.05
CA THR A 34 47.89 -28.37 -16.26
C THR A 34 46.89 -27.36 -16.80
N ILE A 35 45.68 -27.80 -17.08
CA ILE A 35 44.55 -26.99 -17.55
C ILE A 35 43.65 -26.66 -16.34
N TYR A 36 43.28 -25.41 -16.15
CA TYR A 36 42.33 -24.98 -15.14
C TYR A 36 41.03 -24.55 -15.83
N PRO A 37 39.96 -25.37 -15.72
CA PRO A 37 38.66 -25.03 -16.28
C PRO A 37 38.03 -23.83 -15.58
N SER A 38 37.24 -23.05 -16.30
CA SER A 38 36.43 -21.98 -15.77
C SER A 38 35.13 -22.54 -15.16
N LYS A 39 34.76 -22.08 -13.98
CA LYS A 39 33.43 -22.23 -13.40
C LYS A 39 32.56 -20.95 -13.53
N GLY A 40 32.93 -20.07 -14.47
CA GLY A 40 32.27 -18.81 -14.73
C GLY A 40 32.77 -17.67 -13.84
N GLU A 41 32.11 -16.57 -13.91
CA GLU A 41 32.40 -15.39 -13.03
C GLU A 41 31.98 -15.68 -11.60
N GLU A 42 32.71 -15.09 -10.65
CA GLU A 42 32.34 -15.16 -9.23
C GLU A 42 31.16 -14.26 -8.97
N THR A 43 30.03 -14.86 -8.52
CA THR A 43 28.86 -14.09 -8.10
C THR A 43 29.15 -13.43 -6.78
N LYS A 44 29.14 -12.10 -6.77
CA LYS A 44 29.27 -11.31 -5.56
C LYS A 44 27.91 -11.02 -4.96
N TYR A 45 27.81 -11.17 -3.65
CA TYR A 45 26.61 -10.84 -2.90
C TYR A 45 26.83 -9.62 -2.03
N VAL A 46 25.82 -8.77 -1.95
CA VAL A 46 25.83 -7.53 -1.16
C VAL A 46 24.57 -7.44 -0.32
N LYS A 47 24.66 -6.76 0.84
CA LYS A 47 23.52 -6.58 1.74
C LYS A 47 22.67 -5.40 1.31
N VAL A 48 21.36 -5.61 1.28
CA VAL A 48 20.38 -4.58 0.99
C VAL A 48 20.33 -3.58 2.16
N PRO A 49 20.51 -2.27 1.93
CA PRO A 49 20.41 -1.25 2.97
C PRO A 49 18.95 -1.04 3.41
N ASN A 50 18.77 -0.47 4.62
CA ASN A 50 17.46 0.00 5.05
C ASN A 50 17.14 1.32 4.36
N LEU A 51 16.10 1.32 3.52
CA LEU A 51 15.66 2.50 2.77
C LEU A 51 14.47 3.21 3.42
N LEU A 52 13.81 2.58 4.40
CA LEU A 52 12.60 3.11 5.02
C LEU A 52 12.84 4.51 5.61
N GLY A 53 11.92 5.41 5.37
CA GLY A 53 12.00 6.81 5.80
C GLY A 53 12.94 7.70 4.98
N MET A 54 13.72 7.15 4.05
CA MET A 54 14.60 7.91 3.18
C MET A 54 13.82 8.66 2.10
N THR A 55 14.35 9.79 1.64
CA THR A 55 13.89 10.40 0.40
C THR A 55 14.35 9.57 -0.80
N ARG A 56 13.74 9.79 -1.99
CA ARG A 56 14.16 9.16 -3.25
C ARG A 56 15.68 9.27 -3.47
N SER A 57 16.23 10.46 -3.32
CA SER A 57 17.66 10.69 -3.57
C SER A 57 18.56 9.94 -2.59
N GLN A 58 18.16 9.90 -1.30
CA GLN A 58 18.90 9.16 -0.28
C GLN A 58 18.85 7.66 -0.54
N ALA A 59 17.67 7.12 -0.88
CA ALA A 59 17.49 5.70 -1.20
C ALA A 59 18.32 5.29 -2.42
N LYS A 60 18.28 6.10 -3.49
CA LYS A 60 19.11 5.87 -4.68
C LYS A 60 20.60 5.83 -4.36
N SER A 61 21.09 6.83 -3.62
CA SER A 61 22.49 6.88 -3.20
C SER A 61 22.89 5.73 -2.27
N ALA A 62 21.98 5.29 -1.38
CA ALA A 62 22.23 4.15 -0.50
C ALA A 62 22.37 2.84 -1.27
N LEU A 63 21.51 2.62 -2.26
CA LEU A 63 21.57 1.44 -3.13
C LEU A 63 22.84 1.46 -4.00
N GLU A 64 23.16 2.58 -4.63
CA GLU A 64 24.38 2.73 -5.44
C GLU A 64 25.65 2.44 -4.63
N LYS A 65 25.74 2.95 -3.39
CA LYS A 65 26.84 2.65 -2.48
C LYS A 65 26.94 1.18 -2.08
N ALA A 66 25.82 0.49 -2.06
CA ALA A 66 25.77 -0.94 -1.77
C ALA A 66 25.96 -1.82 -3.02
N GLY A 67 26.25 -1.24 -4.19
CA GLY A 67 26.38 -1.97 -5.44
C GLY A 67 25.06 -2.48 -6.03
N LEU A 68 23.94 -1.83 -5.64
CA LEU A 68 22.58 -2.19 -6.07
C LEU A 68 21.97 -1.13 -6.98
N LYS A 69 20.91 -1.50 -7.70
CA LYS A 69 20.17 -0.60 -8.60
C LYS A 69 18.84 -0.17 -7.96
N TYR A 70 18.52 1.10 -8.12
CA TYR A 70 17.20 1.62 -7.81
C TYR A 70 16.23 1.22 -8.91
N GLY A 71 15.17 0.50 -8.55
CA GLY A 71 14.20 -0.08 -9.47
C GLY A 71 12.99 0.80 -9.72
N SER A 72 11.85 0.14 -9.87
CA SER A 72 10.55 0.77 -10.08
C SER A 72 10.11 1.54 -8.84
N GLU A 73 9.35 2.62 -9.06
CA GLU A 73 8.78 3.42 -7.98
C GLU A 73 7.25 3.39 -8.07
N THR A 74 6.62 3.02 -6.98
CA THR A 74 5.18 3.12 -6.77
C THR A 74 4.85 4.12 -5.67
N LYS A 75 3.59 4.42 -5.47
CA LYS A 75 3.12 5.32 -4.40
C LYS A 75 1.91 4.71 -3.71
N SER A 76 1.85 4.83 -2.37
CA SER A 76 0.69 4.45 -1.59
C SER A 76 0.52 5.34 -0.35
N TYR A 77 -0.69 5.36 0.20
CA TYR A 77 -0.90 5.98 1.51
C TYR A 77 -0.23 5.15 2.60
N SER A 78 0.38 5.83 3.55
CA SER A 78 0.99 5.21 4.74
C SER A 78 1.19 6.25 5.84
N SER A 79 1.45 5.80 7.07
CA SER A 79 1.82 6.67 8.19
C SER A 79 3.19 7.35 8.03
N THR A 80 4.00 6.89 7.07
CA THR A 80 5.29 7.51 6.75
C THR A 80 5.09 8.89 6.13
N GLN A 81 5.97 9.82 6.44
CA GLN A 81 5.95 11.17 5.87
C GLN A 81 5.91 11.12 4.34
N LYS A 82 5.11 12.00 3.72
CA LYS A 82 4.96 12.10 2.27
C LYS A 82 6.31 12.21 1.56
N ASN A 83 6.43 11.53 0.41
CA ASN A 83 7.62 11.44 -0.43
C ASN A 83 8.83 10.73 0.20
N ARG A 84 8.61 9.93 1.24
CA ARG A 84 9.62 9.05 1.81
C ARG A 84 9.29 7.59 1.52
N VAL A 85 10.30 6.75 1.44
CA VAL A 85 10.15 5.31 1.22
C VAL A 85 9.38 4.70 2.40
N CYS A 86 8.27 4.06 2.11
CA CYS A 86 7.46 3.33 3.08
C CYS A 86 7.51 1.81 2.90
N VAL A 87 7.92 1.33 1.70
CA VAL A 87 8.13 -0.09 1.40
C VAL A 87 9.35 -0.23 0.50
N GLN A 88 10.12 -1.29 0.69
CA GLN A 88 11.16 -1.75 -0.25
C GLN A 88 10.91 -3.22 -0.61
N SER A 89 11.18 -3.61 -1.86
CA SER A 89 10.84 -4.95 -2.38
C SER A 89 11.68 -6.07 -1.78
N VAL A 90 12.88 -5.75 -1.32
CA VAL A 90 13.78 -6.69 -0.64
C VAL A 90 14.09 -6.16 0.75
N SER A 91 13.91 -6.97 1.76
CA SER A 91 14.12 -6.57 3.16
C SER A 91 15.58 -6.18 3.42
N SER A 92 15.75 -5.16 4.27
CA SER A 92 17.07 -4.71 4.74
C SER A 92 17.84 -5.86 5.38
N GLY A 93 19.13 -5.95 5.08
CA GLY A 93 20.03 -6.98 5.60
C GLY A 93 20.06 -8.28 4.78
N ASN A 94 19.10 -8.51 3.88
CA ASN A 94 19.16 -9.64 2.96
C ASN A 94 20.35 -9.51 2.01
N GLU A 95 20.95 -10.65 1.68
CA GLU A 95 22.01 -10.73 0.68
C GLU A 95 21.40 -11.01 -0.70
N VAL A 96 21.78 -10.21 -1.67
CA VAL A 96 21.38 -10.33 -3.08
C VAL A 96 22.62 -10.19 -3.97
N GLU A 97 22.56 -10.65 -5.20
CA GLU A 97 23.65 -10.47 -6.16
C GLU A 97 23.94 -8.97 -6.37
N GLU A 98 25.22 -8.62 -6.46
CA GLU A 98 25.65 -7.27 -6.82
C GLU A 98 25.02 -6.86 -8.16
N GLY A 99 24.50 -5.63 -8.24
CA GLY A 99 23.77 -5.14 -9.40
C GLY A 99 22.29 -5.49 -9.43
N SER A 100 21.77 -6.25 -8.44
CA SER A 100 20.34 -6.51 -8.30
C SER A 100 19.54 -5.22 -8.12
N THR A 101 18.28 -5.28 -8.53
CA THR A 101 17.36 -4.12 -8.46
C THR A 101 16.48 -4.20 -7.22
N VAL A 102 16.32 -3.08 -6.54
CA VAL A 102 15.39 -2.94 -5.40
C VAL A 102 14.34 -1.89 -5.75
N ASP A 103 13.08 -2.32 -5.80
CA ASP A 103 11.93 -1.44 -6.01
C ASP A 103 11.50 -0.79 -4.70
N VAL A 104 10.90 0.38 -4.80
CA VAL A 104 10.46 1.13 -3.62
C VAL A 104 9.04 1.66 -3.79
N THR A 105 8.35 1.82 -2.66
CA THR A 105 7.10 2.55 -2.59
C THR A 105 7.31 3.83 -1.79
N LEU A 106 6.95 4.97 -2.38
CA LEU A 106 6.95 6.26 -1.69
C LEU A 106 5.59 6.53 -1.04
N SER A 107 5.63 7.04 0.17
CA SER A 107 4.43 7.44 0.88
C SER A 107 3.76 8.67 0.24
N LEU A 108 2.44 8.63 0.12
CA LEU A 108 1.58 9.78 -0.14
C LEU A 108 1.25 10.56 1.16
N GLY A 109 1.72 10.09 2.32
CA GLY A 109 1.29 10.49 3.65
C GLY A 109 0.11 9.65 4.13
N PRO A 110 -0.42 9.91 5.32
CA PRO A 110 -1.62 9.24 5.81
C PRO A 110 -2.81 9.51 4.88
N GLU A 111 -3.64 8.50 4.69
CA GLU A 111 -4.89 8.66 3.99
C GLU A 111 -5.80 9.59 4.79
N LYS A 112 -6.32 10.61 4.12
CA LYS A 112 -7.27 11.52 4.78
C LYS A 112 -8.64 10.87 4.80
N THR A 113 -9.10 10.50 5.97
CA THR A 113 -10.49 10.16 6.22
C THR A 113 -11.27 11.44 6.48
N TYR A 114 -12.49 11.52 5.96
CA TYR A 114 -13.37 12.65 6.18
C TYR A 114 -14.64 12.18 6.85
N THR A 115 -15.10 12.93 7.83
CA THR A 115 -16.41 12.75 8.43
C THR A 115 -17.39 13.66 7.69
N TYR A 116 -18.57 13.15 7.37
CA TYR A 116 -19.65 13.90 6.74
C TYR A 116 -20.84 13.91 7.67
N GLU A 117 -21.45 15.09 7.82
CA GLU A 117 -22.64 15.24 8.64
C GLU A 117 -23.73 15.99 7.88
N GLY A 118 -24.97 15.56 8.12
CA GLY A 118 -26.15 16.18 7.60
C GLY A 118 -27.20 16.40 8.69
N SER A 119 -28.22 17.16 8.37
CA SER A 119 -29.38 17.34 9.24
C SER A 119 -30.67 17.25 8.45
N VAL A 120 -31.74 16.84 9.11
CA VAL A 120 -33.09 16.80 8.54
C VAL A 120 -34.11 17.18 9.61
N THR A 121 -35.10 17.96 9.22
CA THR A 121 -36.26 18.22 10.06
C THR A 121 -37.44 17.39 9.56
N ILE A 122 -37.93 16.52 10.44
CA ILE A 122 -39.04 15.59 10.17
C ILE A 122 -40.33 16.30 10.59
N ALA A 123 -41.25 16.44 9.66
CA ALA A 123 -42.60 16.95 9.94
C ALA A 123 -43.36 15.96 10.82
N ASN A 124 -44.39 16.48 11.52
CA ASN A 124 -45.25 15.66 12.40
C ASN A 124 -45.95 14.55 11.60
N PRO A 125 -45.73 13.26 11.88
CA PRO A 125 -46.41 12.16 11.23
C PRO A 125 -47.69 11.72 11.95
N PHE A 126 -48.05 12.40 13.05
CA PHE A 126 -49.24 12.13 13.84
C PHE A 126 -50.39 13.06 13.43
N GLU A 127 -51.60 12.53 13.45
CA GLU A 127 -52.81 13.25 13.06
C GLU A 127 -53.41 13.98 14.26
N TYR A 128 -53.36 13.35 15.45
CA TYR A 128 -53.99 13.86 16.65
C TYR A 128 -52.98 14.09 17.76
N GLU A 129 -53.24 15.06 18.64
CA GLU A 129 -52.41 15.43 19.80
C GLU A 129 -52.20 14.28 20.81
N THR A 130 -53.15 13.33 20.84
CA THR A 130 -53.07 12.13 21.69
C THR A 130 -52.23 10.99 21.10
N ASP A 131 -51.79 11.13 19.86
CA ASP A 131 -51.09 10.08 19.17
C ASP A 131 -49.65 9.93 19.66
N SER A 132 -49.19 8.71 19.69
CA SER A 132 -47.83 8.32 19.95
C SER A 132 -47.46 7.06 19.16
N GLY A 133 -46.20 6.84 18.93
CA GLY A 133 -45.73 5.66 18.20
C GLY A 133 -44.23 5.55 18.13
N ILE A 134 -43.75 4.41 17.66
CA ILE A 134 -42.32 4.21 17.42
C ILE A 134 -41.95 4.85 16.08
N ILE A 135 -41.10 5.86 16.14
CA ILE A 135 -40.55 6.50 14.95
C ILE A 135 -39.17 5.91 14.66
N LYS A 136 -39.03 5.31 13.49
CA LYS A 136 -37.76 4.80 12.99
C LYS A 136 -37.31 5.61 11.78
N VAL A 137 -36.08 6.06 11.83
CA VAL A 137 -35.46 6.89 10.78
C VAL A 137 -34.32 6.12 10.17
N ILE A 138 -34.36 5.92 8.88
CA ILE A 138 -33.38 5.16 8.10
C ILE A 138 -32.73 6.08 7.07
N LEU A 139 -31.40 6.06 7.01
CA LEU A 139 -30.60 6.70 5.96
C LEU A 139 -30.22 5.67 4.92
N LYS A 140 -30.46 5.98 3.66
CA LYS A 140 -29.90 5.29 2.49
C LYS A 140 -28.92 6.24 1.77
N GLN A 141 -27.66 5.85 1.69
CA GLN A 141 -26.60 6.62 1.04
C GLN A 141 -25.55 5.68 0.42
N ASP A 142 -25.08 5.98 -0.79
CA ASP A 142 -24.05 5.20 -1.50
C ASP A 142 -24.32 3.68 -1.51
N GLY A 143 -25.61 3.29 -1.67
CA GLY A 143 -26.04 1.89 -1.68
C GLY A 143 -26.18 1.23 -0.32
N ASN A 144 -25.79 1.89 0.76
CA ASN A 144 -25.89 1.39 2.13
C ASN A 144 -27.15 1.93 2.82
N THR A 145 -27.67 1.16 3.77
CA THR A 145 -28.84 1.51 4.57
C THR A 145 -28.47 1.42 6.05
N THR A 146 -28.74 2.50 6.80
CA THR A 146 -28.39 2.60 8.22
C THR A 146 -29.56 3.14 9.03
N THR A 147 -29.89 2.52 10.16
CA THR A 147 -30.84 3.11 11.11
C THR A 147 -30.19 4.27 11.85
N VAL A 148 -30.73 5.45 11.68
CA VAL A 148 -30.24 6.69 12.31
C VAL A 148 -30.79 6.82 13.74
N ARG A 149 -32.11 6.57 13.88
CA ARG A 149 -32.83 6.63 15.17
C ARG A 149 -34.00 5.65 15.15
N GLU A 150 -34.36 5.17 16.33
CA GLU A 150 -35.58 4.42 16.56
C GLU A 150 -36.04 4.70 18.00
N GLU A 151 -37.12 5.47 18.19
CA GLU A 151 -37.56 5.97 19.49
C GLU A 151 -39.08 6.12 19.54
N GLN A 152 -39.65 5.97 20.74
CA GLN A 152 -41.03 6.35 21.02
C GLN A 152 -41.17 7.88 20.94
N LYS A 153 -42.14 8.37 20.19
CA LYS A 153 -42.45 9.79 20.03
C LYS A 153 -43.94 10.05 20.19
N THR A 154 -44.26 11.29 20.56
CA THR A 154 -45.61 11.83 20.68
C THR A 154 -45.83 12.93 19.65
N TYR A 155 -47.05 13.37 19.47
CA TYR A 155 -47.42 14.50 18.62
C TYR A 155 -46.58 15.76 18.93
N TYR A 156 -46.31 16.04 20.22
CA TYR A 156 -45.59 17.23 20.67
C TYR A 156 -44.08 17.19 20.50
N ASP A 157 -43.52 16.05 20.09
CA ASP A 157 -42.08 15.92 19.78
C ASP A 157 -41.73 16.47 18.39
N PHE A 158 -42.71 16.95 17.62
CA PHE A 158 -42.52 17.42 16.26
C PHE A 158 -42.81 18.92 16.08
N PRO A 159 -42.18 19.58 15.12
CA PRO A 159 -41.20 19.02 14.17
C PRO A 159 -39.92 18.53 14.85
N TRP A 160 -39.42 17.38 14.46
CA TRP A 160 -38.23 16.77 15.06
C TRP A 160 -37.00 16.98 14.17
N THR A 161 -36.01 17.76 14.66
CA THR A 161 -34.75 17.96 13.93
C THR A 161 -33.70 16.97 14.41
N LEU A 162 -33.14 16.24 13.45
CA LEU A 162 -32.00 15.34 13.63
C LEU A 162 -30.78 15.99 13.05
N ASP A 163 -29.85 16.37 13.93
CA ASP A 163 -28.54 16.91 13.56
C ASP A 163 -27.46 15.86 13.71
N GLY A 164 -26.32 16.09 13.05
CA GLY A 164 -25.13 15.22 13.15
C GLY A 164 -25.35 13.83 12.58
N ILE A 165 -26.25 13.65 11.62
CA ILE A 165 -26.43 12.40 10.91
C ILE A 165 -25.15 12.07 10.18
N LYS A 166 -24.52 10.94 10.52
CA LYS A 166 -23.24 10.53 9.89
C LYS A 166 -23.49 9.99 8.49
N GLY A 167 -22.78 10.55 7.51
CA GLY A 167 -22.78 10.10 6.12
C GLY A 167 -21.46 9.45 5.72
N SER A 168 -21.50 8.61 4.70
CA SER A 168 -20.31 7.95 4.11
C SER A 168 -19.53 8.86 3.17
N SER A 169 -20.20 9.87 2.58
CA SER A 169 -19.63 10.77 1.58
C SER A 169 -20.34 12.13 1.59
N ALA A 170 -19.93 13.05 0.72
CA ALA A 170 -20.62 14.31 0.46
C ALA A 170 -21.87 14.15 -0.42
N ASN A 171 -22.15 12.94 -0.91
CA ASN A 171 -23.33 12.67 -1.75
C ASN A 171 -24.60 12.87 -0.95
N GLN A 172 -25.68 13.22 -1.67
CA GLN A 172 -27.00 13.30 -1.09
C GLN A 172 -27.46 11.91 -0.62
N GLY A 173 -28.08 11.86 0.55
CA GLY A 173 -28.73 10.67 1.08
C GLY A 173 -30.23 10.84 1.14
N GLU A 174 -30.94 9.73 1.24
CA GLU A 174 -32.38 9.66 1.42
C GLU A 174 -32.70 9.19 2.85
N ILE A 175 -33.47 9.98 3.57
CA ILE A 175 -34.03 9.63 4.89
C ILE A 175 -35.44 9.12 4.69
N THR A 176 -35.70 7.89 5.12
CA THR A 176 -37.05 7.33 5.18
C THR A 176 -37.48 7.23 6.62
N VAL A 177 -38.67 7.74 6.90
CA VAL A 177 -39.30 7.75 8.23
C VAL A 177 -40.44 6.74 8.27
N TYR A 178 -40.42 5.91 9.30
CA TYR A 178 -41.46 4.93 9.59
C TYR A 178 -42.12 5.29 10.92
N ARG A 179 -43.44 5.09 11.00
CA ARG A 179 -44.25 5.08 12.24
C ARG A 179 -44.82 3.70 12.42
N ASP A 180 -44.53 3.05 13.52
CA ASP A 180 -45.00 1.70 13.85
C ASP A 180 -44.83 0.68 12.70
N GLY A 181 -43.69 0.79 12.00
CA GLY A 181 -43.32 -0.07 10.86
C GLY A 181 -43.87 0.36 9.51
N GLN A 182 -44.77 1.36 9.43
CA GLN A 182 -45.28 1.89 8.16
C GLN A 182 -44.49 3.13 7.72
N GLN A 183 -44.10 3.21 6.47
CA GLN A 183 -43.44 4.38 5.90
C GLN A 183 -44.41 5.57 5.85
N VAL A 184 -44.01 6.69 6.43
CA VAL A 184 -44.83 7.91 6.54
C VAL A 184 -44.24 9.10 5.80
N ALA A 185 -42.91 9.15 5.61
CA ALA A 185 -42.25 10.26 4.92
C ALA A 185 -40.89 9.86 4.33
N THR A 186 -40.43 10.65 3.36
CA THR A 186 -39.09 10.57 2.79
C THR A 186 -38.54 11.98 2.62
N TYR A 187 -37.26 12.17 2.96
CA TYR A 187 -36.55 13.44 2.88
C TYR A 187 -35.19 13.24 2.23
N ASN A 188 -34.75 14.22 1.45
CA ASN A 188 -33.37 14.28 0.99
C ASN A 188 -32.51 15.00 2.04
N VAL A 189 -31.33 14.46 2.32
CA VAL A 189 -30.36 15.06 3.21
C VAL A 189 -29.06 15.32 2.47
N THR A 190 -28.51 16.54 2.64
CA THR A 190 -27.23 16.91 2.07
C THR A 190 -26.18 16.82 3.15
N PHE A 191 -25.07 16.17 2.84
CA PHE A 191 -23.96 15.99 3.76
C PHE A 191 -22.87 17.01 3.49
N LYS A 192 -22.35 17.60 4.55
CA LYS A 192 -21.19 18.49 4.52
C LYS A 192 -20.02 17.81 5.21
N ARG A 193 -18.84 18.00 4.65
CA ARG A 193 -17.61 17.56 5.30
C ARG A 193 -17.43 18.35 6.60
N VAL A 194 -17.23 17.62 7.70
CA VAL A 194 -16.82 18.19 8.97
C VAL A 194 -15.30 18.20 8.99
N SER A 195 -14.69 19.37 9.21
CA SER A 195 -13.24 19.46 9.45
C SER A 195 -12.93 18.89 10.82
N ASP A 196 -11.97 17.97 10.88
CA ASP A 196 -11.32 17.60 12.15
C ASP A 196 -10.64 18.82 12.78
#